data_3bff7d1db34f732544be2dc972fc9794
#
_entry.id   3bff7d1db34f732544be2dc972fc9794
#
_cell.length_a   1.000
_cell.length_b   1.000
_cell.length_c   1.000
_cell.angle_alpha   90.00
_cell.angle_beta   90.00
_cell.angle_gamma   90.00
#
_symmetry.space_group_name_H-M   'P 1'
#
loop_
_entity.id
_entity.type
_entity.pdbx_description
1 polymer ?
#
loop_
_entity_poly.entity_id
_entity_poly.type
_entity_poly.pdbx_seq_one_letter_code
_entity_poly.pdbx_strand_id
1 'polypeptide(L)'
;MNESGRTRRQFLKAVGATAAALTIPPAYAARGANALVIDPQPRYELSPYLYMQFMEPLGTTDGSVAAAWDFGRDCWRPDVIDVTRKLAPSMMRWGGCFSSYYRWKEAVGPRDRRIPMHNMCWGGLDTNQVGTVEFIDFCRQVEAEPLMCVNFESDGRKYWEKDPKGSVRSAGPEEAAAWVRYCNDPDDKLRRSHGIEKPCPMRWWQIGNETSYARNAFNCETAAQKTIAFAKAMRQADPDLTLIGWGDSGWAKQMLEIAGEHLQYIAFHHMFNPDRDRDKSPLRDTEYRKDPARTWEHLMNAHKAQEARIRWMLEQVGDDPTPLALTECHFALPGRNRCEVLSSWAAGVANARLLNVHERHGDRLKIATLADFCGTRWQVNAIMIPVPGGRSFMMPVARVMSLYRHHSGEQAVTVQRTPDGLDVTASRTGDRLYLHVVNTNRQRSVSTQLAIDGMALAAGRVFELAGDPEHEIIHAQPNGVTLSEKALPSDGRWTFPAASVSAVELDVPTA
;
A
#
# COMPACT_ATOMS: atom_id res chain seq x y z
N MET A 1 45.39 51.21 -8.20
CA MET A 1 46.42 51.15 -7.16
C MET A 1 45.92 50.45 -5.98
N ASN A 2 46.45 49.36 -5.86
CA ASN A 2 46.90 48.29 -4.95
C ASN A 2 45.77 47.42 -4.41
N GLU A 3 45.63 46.19 -4.89
CA GLU A 3 46.39 44.95 -4.64
C GLU A 3 46.62 44.61 -3.17
N SER A 4 46.01 43.53 -2.73
CA SER A 4 46.77 42.47 -2.07
C SER A 4 45.96 41.19 -2.06
N GLY A 5 46.34 40.27 -2.95
CA GLY A 5 45.91 38.90 -2.95
C GLY A 5 46.44 38.15 -1.72
N ARG A 6 45.56 37.42 -1.04
CA ARG A 6 45.96 36.35 -0.12
C ARG A 6 45.51 35.03 -0.68
N THR A 7 46.47 34.20 -1.00
CA THR A 7 46.29 32.86 -1.58
C THR A 7 45.70 31.89 -0.58
N ARG A 8 44.88 30.97 -1.07
CA ARG A 8 44.21 29.85 -0.35
C ARG A 8 45.13 29.03 0.57
N ARG A 9 46.45 29.22 0.50
CA ARG A 9 47.44 28.45 1.29
C ARG A 9 47.78 29.07 2.65
N GLN A 10 47.34 30.29 2.93
CA GLN A 10 47.62 30.99 4.19
C GLN A 10 46.47 30.93 5.20
N PHE A 11 45.29 30.41 4.80
CA PHE A 11 44.15 30.22 5.71
C PHE A 11 44.21 28.88 6.49
N LEU A 12 45.15 28.01 6.14
CA LEU A 12 45.26 26.65 6.76
C LEU A 12 46.33 26.58 7.88
N LYS A 13 46.84 27.68 8.40
CA LYS A 13 47.86 27.67 9.47
C LYS A 13 47.47 28.36 10.77
N ALA A 14 46.20 28.68 10.99
CA ALA A 14 45.76 29.34 12.22
C ALA A 14 44.47 28.74 12.81
N VAL A 15 44.32 27.39 12.78
CA VAL A 15 43.40 26.68 13.70
C VAL A 15 44.26 25.64 14.40
N GLY A 16 44.85 26.04 15.51
CA GLY A 16 45.55 25.18 16.43
C GLY A 16 44.58 24.20 17.05
N ALA A 17 44.92 22.94 16.89
CA ALA A 17 44.24 21.80 17.42
C ALA A 17 44.08 21.83 18.94
N THR A 18 42.83 21.81 19.38
CA THR A 18 42.46 21.09 20.60
C THR A 18 41.56 19.92 20.16
N ALA A 19 42.20 18.87 19.69
CA ALA A 19 41.55 17.58 19.62
C ALA A 19 41.24 17.12 21.05
N ALA A 20 40.07 17.44 21.56
CA ALA A 20 39.47 16.68 22.62
C ALA A 20 39.20 15.30 22.04
N ALA A 21 40.09 14.36 22.28
CA ALA A 21 39.82 12.96 22.09
C ALA A 21 38.61 12.62 22.94
N LEU A 22 37.43 12.63 22.40
CA LEU A 22 36.28 11.94 22.95
C LEU A 22 36.66 10.46 22.94
N THR A 23 37.19 10.01 24.07
CA THR A 23 37.36 8.60 24.37
C THR A 23 35.98 7.99 24.38
N ILE A 24 35.58 7.39 23.25
CA ILE A 24 34.43 6.50 23.18
C ILE A 24 34.66 5.41 24.25
N PRO A 25 33.75 5.26 25.24
CA PRO A 25 33.93 4.23 26.25
C PRO A 25 34.04 2.86 25.58
N PRO A 26 34.94 1.98 26.07
CA PRO A 26 35.15 0.65 25.47
C PRO A 26 33.96 -0.32 25.61
N ALA A 27 32.78 0.13 26.03
CA ALA A 27 31.57 -0.66 26.19
C ALA A 27 30.95 -1.14 24.85
N TYR A 28 31.45 -0.68 23.71
CA TYR A 28 30.89 -1.01 22.38
C TYR A 28 31.49 -2.26 21.72
N ALA A 29 32.56 -2.83 22.25
CA ALA A 29 33.31 -3.91 21.60
C ALA A 29 32.77 -5.34 21.86
N ALA A 30 31.79 -5.52 22.73
CA ALA A 30 31.27 -6.85 23.12
C ALA A 30 29.77 -6.99 22.89
N ARG A 31 29.27 -6.60 21.68
CA ARG A 31 27.90 -6.95 21.29
C ARG A 31 27.90 -8.41 20.86
N GLY A 32 27.28 -9.28 21.68
CA GLY A 32 27.16 -10.72 21.38
C GLY A 32 26.62 -10.97 19.95
N ALA A 33 26.90 -12.14 19.40
CA ALA A 33 26.46 -12.55 18.05
C ALA A 33 24.93 -12.43 17.85
N ASN A 34 24.15 -12.29 18.90
CA ASN A 34 22.68 -12.23 18.92
C ASN A 34 22.12 -10.80 19.13
N ALA A 35 22.86 -9.74 18.78
CA ALA A 35 22.36 -8.37 18.88
C ALA A 35 21.68 -7.92 17.59
N LEU A 36 20.58 -7.17 17.72
CA LEU A 36 19.95 -6.41 16.65
C LEU A 36 20.58 -5.02 16.59
N VAL A 37 21.30 -4.69 15.54
CA VAL A 37 22.11 -3.47 15.43
C VAL A 37 21.60 -2.59 14.29
N ILE A 38 21.33 -1.33 14.60
CA ILE A 38 20.81 -0.32 13.67
C ILE A 38 21.87 0.77 13.45
N ASP A 39 22.18 1.05 12.20
CA ASP A 39 22.87 2.27 11.80
C ASP A 39 21.82 3.40 11.69
N PRO A 40 21.88 4.46 12.49
CA PRO A 40 20.85 5.49 12.51
C PRO A 40 20.94 6.47 11.32
N GLN A 41 21.92 6.31 10.43
CA GLN A 41 22.11 7.24 9.30
C GLN A 41 20.99 7.04 8.25
N PRO A 42 20.30 8.13 7.85
CA PRO A 42 19.29 8.07 6.80
C PRO A 42 19.87 7.60 5.47
N ARG A 43 19.10 6.78 4.73
CA ARG A 43 19.47 6.27 3.41
C ARG A 43 18.61 6.85 2.29
N TYR A 44 17.31 6.72 2.40
CA TYR A 44 16.32 7.21 1.44
C TYR A 44 15.00 7.51 2.14
N GLU A 45 14.19 8.32 1.49
CA GLU A 45 12.87 8.71 1.95
C GLU A 45 11.86 7.57 1.77
N LEU A 46 11.14 7.22 2.83
CA LEU A 46 10.02 6.30 2.79
C LEU A 46 8.73 7.07 2.48
N SER A 47 8.04 6.65 1.45
CA SER A 47 6.75 7.24 1.11
C SER A 47 5.67 6.78 2.11
N PRO A 48 4.84 7.68 2.62
CA PRO A 48 3.68 7.30 3.43
C PRO A 48 2.68 6.45 2.64
N TYR A 49 2.71 6.48 1.31
CA TYR A 49 1.79 5.75 0.44
C TYR A 49 2.14 4.26 0.24
N LEU A 50 3.13 3.75 0.96
CA LEU A 50 3.38 2.29 1.09
C LEU A 50 2.26 1.54 1.82
N TYR A 51 1.28 2.26 2.38
CA TYR A 51 0.14 1.73 3.14
C TYR A 51 -1.20 2.12 2.50
N MET A 52 -1.23 2.16 1.17
CA MET A 52 -2.43 2.43 0.38
C MET A 52 -3.44 1.30 0.50
N GLN A 53 -4.72 1.61 0.30
CA GLN A 53 -5.80 0.65 0.06
C GLN A 53 -6.47 0.93 -1.28
N PHE A 54 -7.04 -0.08 -1.93
CA PHE A 54 -7.84 0.13 -3.15
C PHE A 54 -9.28 -0.34 -2.94
N MET A 55 -10.19 0.46 -3.45
CA MET A 55 -11.63 0.29 -3.32
C MET A 55 -12.22 0.02 -4.70
N GLU A 56 -12.76 -1.16 -4.88
CA GLU A 56 -13.38 -1.60 -6.12
C GLU A 56 -14.81 -2.11 -5.86
N PRO A 57 -15.80 -1.68 -6.64
CA PRO A 57 -17.10 -2.35 -6.68
C PRO A 57 -16.99 -3.75 -7.27
N LEU A 58 -17.27 -4.79 -6.48
CA LEU A 58 -17.09 -6.19 -6.86
C LEU A 58 -18.40 -6.89 -7.25
N GLY A 59 -19.46 -6.15 -7.49
CA GLY A 59 -20.75 -6.65 -7.95
C GLY A 59 -21.31 -7.75 -7.06
N THR A 60 -21.66 -8.90 -7.66
CA THR A 60 -22.18 -10.07 -6.92
C THR A 60 -21.09 -10.97 -6.37
N THR A 61 -19.83 -10.74 -6.72
CA THR A 61 -18.70 -11.57 -6.25
C THR A 61 -18.36 -11.31 -4.80
N ASP A 62 -18.32 -10.04 -4.38
CA ASP A 62 -18.21 -9.64 -2.98
C ASP A 62 -18.98 -8.34 -2.73
N GLY A 63 -19.48 -8.13 -1.51
CA GLY A 63 -20.26 -6.95 -1.15
C GLY A 63 -19.50 -5.63 -1.25
N SER A 64 -18.21 -5.64 -0.92
CA SER A 64 -17.28 -4.51 -1.11
C SER A 64 -17.92 -3.14 -0.79
N VAL A 65 -17.88 -2.21 -1.76
CA VAL A 65 -18.40 -0.83 -1.62
C VAL A 65 -19.88 -0.79 -1.23
N ALA A 66 -20.72 -1.65 -1.84
CA ALA A 66 -22.15 -1.71 -1.52
C ALA A 66 -22.42 -2.09 -0.05
N ALA A 67 -21.61 -3.00 0.53
CA ALA A 67 -21.72 -3.38 1.94
C ALA A 67 -21.22 -2.29 2.89
N ALA A 68 -20.33 -1.41 2.44
CA ALA A 68 -19.79 -0.30 3.21
C ALA A 68 -20.74 0.89 3.30
N TRP A 69 -21.79 0.94 2.45
CA TRP A 69 -22.78 2.01 2.40
C TRP A 69 -24.04 1.63 3.18
N ASP A 70 -24.55 2.56 3.99
CA ASP A 70 -25.85 2.45 4.66
C ASP A 70 -26.94 3.08 3.78
N PHE A 71 -27.63 2.24 3.01
CA PHE A 71 -28.71 2.69 2.11
C PHE A 71 -29.92 3.29 2.85
N GLY A 72 -30.11 2.95 4.12
CA GLY A 72 -31.21 3.47 4.91
C GLY A 72 -30.94 4.88 5.43
N ARG A 73 -29.68 5.20 5.71
CA ARG A 73 -29.24 6.52 6.18
C ARG A 73 -28.60 7.37 5.10
N ASP A 74 -28.38 6.79 3.93
CA ASP A 74 -27.70 7.42 2.79
C ASP A 74 -26.32 7.99 3.12
N CYS A 75 -25.49 7.21 3.80
CA CYS A 75 -24.12 7.57 4.20
C CYS A 75 -23.21 6.33 4.31
N TRP A 76 -21.92 6.57 4.45
CA TRP A 76 -20.99 5.51 4.82
C TRP A 76 -21.37 4.92 6.18
N ARG A 77 -21.26 3.60 6.32
CA ARG A 77 -21.48 2.95 7.61
C ARG A 77 -20.48 3.49 8.65
N PRO A 78 -20.95 3.99 9.81
CA PRO A 78 -20.05 4.55 10.83
C PRO A 78 -19.00 3.54 11.33
N ASP A 79 -19.35 2.26 11.43
CA ASP A 79 -18.42 1.23 11.88
C ASP A 79 -17.33 0.95 10.84
N VAL A 80 -17.59 1.14 9.53
CA VAL A 80 -16.58 1.08 8.47
C VAL A 80 -15.64 2.27 8.56
N ILE A 81 -16.16 3.47 8.75
CA ILE A 81 -15.33 4.67 8.97
C ILE A 81 -14.43 4.50 10.20
N ASP A 82 -14.98 4.04 11.33
CA ASP A 82 -14.24 3.83 12.58
C ASP A 82 -13.10 2.81 12.44
N VAL A 83 -13.36 1.69 11.78
CA VAL A 83 -12.33 0.66 11.59
C VAL A 83 -11.27 1.10 10.57
N THR A 84 -11.67 1.89 9.56
CA THR A 84 -10.74 2.43 8.55
C THR A 84 -9.83 3.51 9.16
N ARG A 85 -10.34 4.37 10.04
CA ARG A 85 -9.49 5.32 10.80
C ARG A 85 -8.43 4.62 11.63
N LYS A 86 -8.74 3.46 12.21
CA LYS A 86 -7.76 2.64 12.94
C LYS A 86 -6.74 1.99 12.01
N LEU A 87 -7.14 1.57 10.82
CA LEU A 87 -6.23 1.10 9.76
C LEU A 87 -5.32 2.23 9.29
N ALA A 88 -5.83 3.46 9.23
CA ALA A 88 -5.18 4.69 8.81
C ALA A 88 -4.52 4.59 7.41
N PRO A 89 -5.25 4.19 6.36
CA PRO A 89 -4.66 4.15 5.02
C PRO A 89 -4.17 5.53 4.63
N SER A 90 -2.97 5.62 4.08
CA SER A 90 -2.39 6.90 3.66
C SER A 90 -2.97 7.40 2.34
N MET A 91 -3.46 6.48 1.50
CA MET A 91 -4.07 6.73 0.21
C MET A 91 -5.18 5.71 -0.03
N MET A 92 -6.25 6.14 -0.70
CA MET A 92 -7.33 5.28 -1.16
C MET A 92 -7.43 5.36 -2.68
N ARG A 93 -7.38 4.24 -3.36
CA ARG A 93 -7.55 4.18 -4.82
C ARG A 93 -8.98 3.75 -5.17
N TRP A 94 -9.67 4.58 -5.96
CA TRP A 94 -10.91 4.23 -6.65
C TRP A 94 -10.55 3.67 -8.01
N GLY A 95 -10.50 2.37 -8.12
CA GLY A 95 -10.01 1.70 -9.32
C GLY A 95 -10.02 0.19 -9.18
N GLY A 96 -9.95 -0.48 -10.29
CA GLY A 96 -9.97 -1.92 -10.48
C GLY A 96 -10.54 -2.26 -11.85
N CYS A 97 -10.98 -3.48 -12.10
CA CYS A 97 -11.53 -3.90 -13.39
C CYS A 97 -12.68 -3.02 -13.86
N PHE A 98 -13.52 -2.52 -12.93
CA PHE A 98 -14.65 -1.66 -13.27
C PHE A 98 -14.23 -0.36 -13.95
N SER A 99 -13.04 0.15 -13.68
CA SER A 99 -12.52 1.39 -14.29
C SER A 99 -12.57 1.33 -15.82
N SER A 100 -12.36 0.16 -16.41
CA SER A 100 -12.37 -0.04 -17.86
C SER A 100 -13.73 0.22 -18.53
N TYR A 101 -14.84 0.22 -17.77
CA TYR A 101 -16.19 0.46 -18.28
C TYR A 101 -17.01 1.44 -17.43
N TYR A 102 -16.37 2.09 -16.45
CA TYR A 102 -17.01 3.07 -15.58
C TYR A 102 -17.24 4.39 -16.30
N ARG A 103 -18.48 4.88 -16.26
CA ARG A 103 -18.89 6.18 -16.76
C ARG A 103 -19.20 7.06 -15.56
N TRP A 104 -18.20 7.79 -15.09
CA TRP A 104 -18.26 8.54 -13.82
C TRP A 104 -19.45 9.52 -13.73
N LYS A 105 -19.90 10.07 -14.85
CA LYS A 105 -21.08 10.97 -14.90
C LYS A 105 -22.38 10.29 -14.46
N GLU A 106 -22.47 8.98 -14.62
CA GLU A 106 -23.64 8.20 -14.21
C GLU A 106 -23.70 8.00 -12.69
N ALA A 107 -22.62 8.26 -11.97
CA ALA A 107 -22.48 8.07 -10.53
C ALA A 107 -22.30 9.38 -9.74
N VAL A 108 -22.68 10.51 -10.33
CA VAL A 108 -22.67 11.84 -9.69
C VAL A 108 -24.02 12.53 -9.80
N GLY A 109 -24.24 13.56 -8.99
CA GLY A 109 -25.51 14.28 -8.93
C GLY A 109 -26.56 13.58 -8.06
N PRO A 110 -27.86 13.99 -8.22
CA PRO A 110 -28.94 13.43 -7.42
C PRO A 110 -29.05 11.90 -7.55
N ARG A 111 -29.16 11.21 -6.42
CA ARG A 111 -29.07 9.73 -6.39
C ARG A 111 -30.19 9.02 -7.15
N ASP A 112 -31.39 9.61 -7.14
CA ASP A 112 -32.57 9.13 -7.88
C ASP A 112 -32.42 9.20 -9.40
N ARG A 113 -31.41 9.93 -9.87
CA ARG A 113 -31.07 10.08 -11.31
C ARG A 113 -29.83 9.30 -11.72
N ARG A 114 -29.15 8.64 -10.79
CA ARG A 114 -27.94 7.85 -11.11
C ARG A 114 -28.30 6.59 -11.86
N ILE A 115 -27.47 6.24 -12.84
CA ILE A 115 -27.71 5.09 -13.71
C ILE A 115 -26.92 3.88 -13.16
N PRO A 116 -27.59 2.78 -12.79
CA PRO A 116 -26.90 1.57 -12.37
C PRO A 116 -26.00 1.02 -13.49
N MET A 117 -24.79 0.61 -13.11
CA MET A 117 -23.80 0.05 -14.01
C MET A 117 -23.84 -1.48 -13.98
N HIS A 118 -23.85 -2.11 -15.16
CA HIS A 118 -23.55 -3.54 -15.25
C HIS A 118 -22.09 -3.78 -14.86
N ASN A 119 -21.84 -4.55 -13.81
CA ASN A 119 -20.50 -5.00 -13.46
C ASN A 119 -20.10 -6.16 -14.37
N MET A 120 -19.40 -5.84 -15.45
CA MET A 120 -19.06 -6.79 -16.51
C MET A 120 -17.92 -7.74 -16.12
N CYS A 121 -17.13 -7.40 -15.07
CA CYS A 121 -16.08 -8.27 -14.55
C CYS A 121 -16.60 -9.20 -13.46
N TRP A 122 -17.32 -8.66 -12.49
CA TRP A 122 -17.69 -9.35 -11.26
C TRP A 122 -19.15 -9.80 -11.21
N GLY A 123 -19.94 -9.44 -12.25
CA GLY A 123 -21.36 -9.77 -12.39
C GLY A 123 -22.27 -8.87 -11.53
N GLY A 124 -23.55 -8.84 -11.94
CA GLY A 124 -24.58 -8.05 -11.26
C GLY A 124 -24.64 -6.60 -11.70
N LEU A 125 -25.26 -5.77 -10.85
CA LEU A 125 -25.45 -4.35 -11.02
C LEU A 125 -24.85 -3.59 -9.85
N ASP A 126 -24.00 -2.62 -10.12
CA ASP A 126 -23.60 -1.61 -9.16
C ASP A 126 -24.58 -0.45 -9.26
N THR A 127 -25.13 -0.04 -8.12
CA THR A 127 -26.22 0.95 -8.09
C THR A 127 -25.76 2.38 -8.39
N ASN A 128 -24.44 2.63 -8.41
CA ASN A 128 -23.82 3.95 -8.50
C ASN A 128 -24.28 4.92 -7.40
N GLN A 129 -24.80 4.41 -6.27
CA GLN A 129 -25.11 5.24 -5.10
C GLN A 129 -23.85 5.79 -4.43
N VAL A 130 -22.74 5.10 -4.60
CA VAL A 130 -21.40 5.58 -4.26
C VAL A 130 -20.67 5.90 -5.56
N GLY A 131 -20.15 7.10 -5.66
CA GLY A 131 -19.37 7.58 -6.80
C GLY A 131 -18.30 8.56 -6.36
N THR A 132 -17.92 9.45 -7.24
CA THR A 132 -16.82 10.42 -7.04
C THR A 132 -16.92 11.18 -5.72
N VAL A 133 -18.09 11.77 -5.45
CA VAL A 133 -18.29 12.67 -4.31
C VAL A 133 -18.25 11.90 -2.99
N GLU A 134 -18.92 10.77 -2.94
CA GLU A 134 -18.95 9.90 -1.76
C GLU A 134 -17.57 9.30 -1.48
N PHE A 135 -16.82 8.93 -2.52
CA PHE A 135 -15.46 8.43 -2.35
C PHE A 135 -14.51 9.50 -1.81
N ILE A 136 -14.55 10.72 -2.34
CA ILE A 136 -13.75 11.83 -1.82
C ILE A 136 -14.13 12.17 -0.39
N ASP A 137 -15.44 12.15 -0.06
CA ASP A 137 -15.92 12.33 1.30
C ASP A 137 -15.40 11.24 2.25
N PHE A 138 -15.42 9.97 1.80
CA PHE A 138 -14.78 8.87 2.54
C PHE A 138 -13.31 9.16 2.84
N CYS A 139 -12.54 9.51 1.82
CA CYS A 139 -11.10 9.81 1.97
C CYS A 139 -10.87 10.93 2.99
N ARG A 140 -11.68 11.99 2.95
CA ARG A 140 -11.61 13.08 3.95
C ARG A 140 -11.93 12.61 5.35
N GLN A 141 -12.94 11.77 5.52
CA GLN A 141 -13.32 11.24 6.82
C GLN A 141 -12.26 10.35 7.45
N VAL A 142 -11.46 9.65 6.63
CA VAL A 142 -10.41 8.73 7.09
C VAL A 142 -8.99 9.31 6.92
N GLU A 143 -8.88 10.58 6.51
CA GLU A 143 -7.60 11.30 6.33
C GLU A 143 -6.65 10.64 5.32
N ALA A 144 -7.21 10.09 4.24
CA ALA A 144 -6.46 9.46 3.15
C ALA A 144 -6.44 10.32 1.89
N GLU A 145 -5.34 10.30 1.15
CA GLU A 145 -5.25 10.89 -0.19
C GLU A 145 -6.09 10.09 -1.19
N PRO A 146 -7.00 10.72 -1.96
CA PRO A 146 -7.74 10.04 -3.00
C PRO A 146 -6.92 9.86 -4.28
N LEU A 147 -6.98 8.68 -4.87
CA LEU A 147 -6.43 8.32 -6.17
C LEU A 147 -7.54 7.76 -7.05
N MET A 148 -7.80 8.37 -8.21
CA MET A 148 -8.79 7.88 -9.18
C MET A 148 -8.12 7.17 -10.36
N CYS A 149 -8.75 6.07 -10.83
CA CYS A 149 -8.37 5.40 -12.06
C CYS A 149 -9.38 5.73 -13.17
N VAL A 150 -8.92 6.32 -14.28
CA VAL A 150 -9.81 6.71 -15.40
C VAL A 150 -10.09 5.54 -16.34
N ASN A 151 -11.25 5.57 -16.97
CA ASN A 151 -11.59 4.69 -18.08
C ASN A 151 -10.69 5.02 -19.28
N PHE A 152 -9.82 4.09 -19.61
CA PHE A 152 -8.83 4.23 -20.67
C PHE A 152 -9.27 3.52 -21.95
N GLU A 153 -10.36 4.02 -22.56
CA GLU A 153 -10.98 3.39 -23.73
C GLU A 153 -11.22 1.88 -23.54
N SER A 154 -11.86 1.52 -22.41
CA SER A 154 -12.08 0.13 -21.99
C SER A 154 -10.78 -0.69 -21.87
N ASP A 155 -9.62 -0.04 -21.66
CA ASP A 155 -8.28 -0.64 -21.67
C ASP A 155 -8.01 -1.51 -22.91
N GLY A 156 -8.62 -1.11 -24.06
CA GLY A 156 -8.56 -1.84 -25.32
C GLY A 156 -9.35 -3.15 -25.36
N ARG A 157 -10.19 -3.41 -24.37
CA ARG A 157 -10.95 -4.65 -24.23
C ARG A 157 -12.29 -4.53 -24.93
N LYS A 158 -12.42 -5.03 -26.16
CA LYS A 158 -13.62 -4.94 -26.98
C LYS A 158 -14.88 -5.45 -26.29
N TYR A 159 -14.75 -6.46 -25.44
CA TYR A 159 -15.88 -7.05 -24.69
C TYR A 159 -16.39 -6.16 -23.54
N TRP A 160 -15.67 -5.05 -23.22
CA TRP A 160 -16.09 -4.04 -22.25
C TRP A 160 -16.45 -2.68 -22.90
N GLU A 161 -16.37 -2.56 -24.22
CA GLU A 161 -16.78 -1.34 -24.92
C GLU A 161 -18.29 -1.08 -24.87
N LYS A 162 -19.09 -2.14 -24.68
CA LYS A 162 -20.54 -2.06 -24.56
C LYS A 162 -21.04 -2.97 -23.45
N ASP A 163 -22.02 -2.48 -22.71
CA ASP A 163 -22.72 -3.30 -21.73
C ASP A 163 -23.70 -4.32 -22.40
N PRO A 164 -24.29 -5.26 -21.65
CA PRO A 164 -25.25 -6.22 -22.19
C PRO A 164 -26.49 -5.61 -22.83
N LYS A 165 -26.80 -4.33 -22.56
CA LYS A 165 -27.90 -3.57 -23.17
C LYS A 165 -27.45 -2.78 -24.41
N GLY A 166 -26.18 -2.84 -24.78
CA GLY A 166 -25.61 -2.14 -25.93
C GLY A 166 -25.16 -0.71 -25.66
N SER A 167 -25.22 -0.23 -24.41
CA SER A 167 -24.75 1.12 -24.05
C SER A 167 -23.23 1.20 -24.14
N VAL A 168 -22.71 2.26 -24.74
CA VAL A 168 -21.26 2.47 -24.88
C VAL A 168 -20.63 2.75 -23.51
N ARG A 169 -19.65 1.93 -23.14
CA ARG A 169 -18.94 2.02 -21.86
C ARG A 169 -17.53 2.58 -21.99
N SER A 170 -16.97 2.56 -23.21
CA SER A 170 -15.65 3.12 -23.48
C SER A 170 -15.65 4.64 -23.34
N ALA A 171 -14.58 5.20 -22.73
CA ALA A 171 -14.43 6.65 -22.53
C ALA A 171 -13.00 7.09 -22.83
N GLY A 172 -12.87 8.21 -23.53
CA GLY A 172 -11.62 8.76 -24.01
C GLY A 172 -11.05 9.91 -23.17
N PRO A 173 -9.99 10.58 -23.67
CA PRO A 173 -9.28 11.65 -22.97
C PRO A 173 -10.17 12.81 -22.52
N GLU A 174 -11.17 13.17 -23.32
CA GLU A 174 -12.09 14.29 -23.05
C GLU A 174 -12.97 14.00 -21.82
N GLU A 175 -13.39 12.73 -21.64
CA GLU A 175 -14.17 12.34 -20.47
C GLU A 175 -13.29 12.31 -19.21
N ALA A 176 -12.05 11.86 -19.31
CA ALA A 176 -11.08 11.93 -18.22
C ALA A 176 -10.81 13.40 -17.80
N ALA A 177 -10.56 14.29 -18.79
CA ALA A 177 -10.39 15.71 -18.54
C ALA A 177 -11.66 16.37 -17.94
N ALA A 178 -12.84 15.95 -18.37
CA ALA A 178 -14.09 16.42 -17.79
C ALA A 178 -14.25 15.97 -16.33
N TRP A 179 -13.75 14.77 -15.96
CA TRP A 179 -13.76 14.31 -14.59
C TRP A 179 -12.80 15.12 -13.71
N VAL A 180 -11.59 15.44 -14.23
CA VAL A 180 -10.66 16.35 -13.56
C VAL A 180 -11.32 17.72 -13.32
N ARG A 181 -11.95 18.33 -14.35
CA ARG A 181 -12.66 19.63 -14.17
C ARG A 181 -13.78 19.52 -13.14
N TYR A 182 -14.58 18.48 -13.18
CA TYR A 182 -15.64 18.27 -12.20
C TYR A 182 -15.12 18.31 -10.76
N CYS A 183 -13.94 17.73 -10.52
CA CYS A 183 -13.33 17.72 -9.19
C CYS A 183 -12.64 19.05 -8.85
N ASN A 184 -11.84 19.59 -9.77
CA ASN A 184 -10.82 20.59 -9.46
C ASN A 184 -11.18 22.01 -9.91
N ASP A 185 -11.96 22.18 -11.01
CA ASP A 185 -12.29 23.50 -11.50
C ASP A 185 -13.29 24.20 -10.56
N PRO A 186 -12.94 25.37 -9.98
CA PRO A 186 -13.86 26.12 -9.11
C PRO A 186 -15.17 26.50 -9.79
N ASP A 187 -15.17 26.63 -11.12
CA ASP A 187 -16.31 27.10 -11.91
C ASP A 187 -17.04 26.01 -12.69
N ASP A 188 -16.74 24.72 -12.42
CA ASP A 188 -17.39 23.60 -13.11
C ASP A 188 -18.92 23.65 -12.98
N LYS A 189 -19.58 23.80 -14.13
CA LYS A 189 -21.04 23.99 -14.20
C LYS A 189 -21.81 22.73 -13.83
N LEU A 190 -21.28 21.54 -14.17
CA LEU A 190 -21.95 20.28 -13.87
C LEU A 190 -21.95 20.03 -12.37
N ARG A 191 -20.82 20.20 -11.70
CA ARG A 191 -20.72 20.06 -10.24
C ARG A 191 -21.67 21.03 -9.51
N ARG A 192 -21.65 22.29 -9.92
CA ARG A 192 -22.57 23.31 -9.34
C ARG A 192 -24.04 22.99 -9.57
N SER A 193 -24.39 22.43 -10.74
CA SER A 193 -25.77 22.00 -11.01
C SER A 193 -26.22 20.83 -10.11
N HIS A 194 -25.27 20.11 -9.52
CA HIS A 194 -25.50 19.06 -8.53
C HIS A 194 -25.58 19.61 -7.07
N GLY A 195 -25.55 20.94 -6.88
CA GLY A 195 -25.58 21.59 -5.58
C GLY A 195 -24.25 21.57 -4.84
N ILE A 196 -23.13 21.25 -5.51
CA ILE A 196 -21.79 21.21 -4.92
C ILE A 196 -21.02 22.45 -5.36
N GLU A 197 -21.07 23.50 -4.56
CA GLU A 197 -20.47 24.81 -4.88
C GLU A 197 -18.94 24.76 -4.89
N LYS A 198 -18.34 24.10 -3.87
CA LYS A 198 -16.87 24.05 -3.73
C LYS A 198 -16.27 22.89 -4.51
N PRO A 199 -15.08 23.07 -5.10
CA PRO A 199 -14.36 21.95 -5.69
C PRO A 199 -13.97 20.90 -4.65
N CYS A 200 -13.78 19.70 -5.12
CA CYS A 200 -13.24 18.56 -4.36
C CYS A 200 -11.89 18.20 -4.94
N PRO A 201 -10.83 19.02 -4.75
CA PRO A 201 -9.60 18.91 -5.51
C PRO A 201 -8.95 17.53 -5.35
N MET A 202 -8.57 16.99 -6.50
CA MET A 202 -7.93 15.69 -6.65
C MET A 202 -6.63 15.84 -7.41
N ARG A 203 -5.54 15.40 -6.81
CA ARG A 203 -4.20 15.49 -7.40
C ARG A 203 -3.81 14.21 -8.15
N TRP A 204 -4.20 13.04 -7.62
CA TRP A 204 -3.69 11.74 -8.05
C TRP A 204 -4.63 11.02 -9.00
N TRP A 205 -4.12 10.65 -10.18
CA TRP A 205 -4.88 10.00 -11.23
C TRP A 205 -4.08 8.89 -11.89
N GLN A 206 -4.66 7.70 -12.01
CA GLN A 206 -4.09 6.59 -12.76
C GLN A 206 -4.76 6.50 -14.14
N ILE A 207 -3.97 6.36 -15.19
CA ILE A 207 -4.43 6.26 -16.58
C ILE A 207 -4.51 4.77 -16.94
N GLY A 208 -5.74 4.23 -16.92
CA GLY A 208 -6.03 2.83 -17.23
C GLY A 208 -5.77 1.84 -16.10
N ASN A 209 -6.36 0.66 -16.21
CA ASN A 209 -6.26 -0.45 -15.29
C ASN A 209 -5.95 -1.75 -16.02
N GLU A 210 -4.81 -2.40 -15.70
CA GLU A 210 -4.44 -3.72 -16.23
C GLU A 210 -4.45 -3.80 -17.76
N THR A 211 -4.08 -2.72 -18.42
CA THR A 211 -4.17 -2.54 -19.88
C THR A 211 -3.43 -3.64 -20.65
N SER A 212 -2.35 -4.20 -20.06
CA SER A 212 -1.56 -5.26 -20.71
C SER A 212 -2.09 -6.69 -20.46
N TYR A 213 -3.11 -6.89 -19.62
CA TYR A 213 -3.52 -8.23 -19.20
C TYR A 213 -4.47 -8.94 -20.17
N ALA A 214 -5.14 -8.19 -21.01
CA ALA A 214 -6.06 -8.78 -22.00
C ALA A 214 -5.32 -9.11 -23.31
N ARG A 215 -5.47 -10.34 -23.79
CA ARG A 215 -5.02 -10.70 -25.13
C ARG A 215 -5.80 -9.91 -26.18
N ASN A 216 -5.10 -9.45 -27.21
CA ASN A 216 -5.68 -8.69 -28.34
C ASN A 216 -6.30 -7.32 -27.93
N ALA A 217 -5.92 -6.79 -26.77
CA ALA A 217 -6.17 -5.42 -26.40
C ALA A 217 -5.12 -4.48 -27.04
N PHE A 218 -4.78 -3.38 -26.41
CA PHE A 218 -3.68 -2.54 -26.89
C PHE A 218 -2.34 -3.30 -26.82
N ASN A 219 -1.43 -3.01 -27.75
CA ASN A 219 -0.02 -3.25 -27.52
C ASN A 219 0.58 -2.07 -26.74
N CYS A 220 1.82 -2.21 -26.27
CA CYS A 220 2.48 -1.21 -25.43
C CYS A 220 2.59 0.15 -26.14
N GLU A 221 3.01 0.17 -27.42
CA GLU A 221 3.17 1.40 -28.20
C GLU A 221 1.85 2.17 -28.34
N THR A 222 0.76 1.47 -28.70
CA THR A 222 -0.58 2.07 -28.79
C THR A 222 -1.02 2.61 -27.43
N ALA A 223 -0.83 1.84 -26.36
CA ALA A 223 -1.19 2.27 -25.01
C ALA A 223 -0.38 3.50 -24.57
N ALA A 224 0.92 3.56 -24.87
CA ALA A 224 1.76 4.70 -24.54
C ALA A 224 1.35 5.98 -25.31
N GLN A 225 1.05 5.87 -26.62
CA GLN A 225 0.54 7.02 -27.38
C GLN A 225 -0.81 7.53 -26.85
N LYS A 226 -1.71 6.61 -26.48
CA LYS A 226 -2.98 6.99 -25.84
C LYS A 226 -2.75 7.61 -24.46
N THR A 227 -1.82 7.11 -23.67
CA THR A 227 -1.43 7.68 -22.37
C THR A 227 -1.00 9.13 -22.51
N ILE A 228 -0.23 9.48 -23.56
CA ILE A 228 0.13 10.87 -23.87
C ILE A 228 -1.13 11.72 -24.14
N ALA A 229 -2.07 11.20 -24.94
CA ALA A 229 -3.31 11.93 -25.25
C ALA A 229 -4.15 12.20 -23.99
N PHE A 230 -4.31 11.19 -23.12
CA PHE A 230 -4.98 11.34 -21.82
C PHE A 230 -4.26 12.33 -20.93
N ALA A 231 -2.95 12.20 -20.76
CA ALA A 231 -2.17 13.09 -19.91
C ALA A 231 -2.28 14.56 -20.37
N LYS A 232 -2.19 14.82 -21.66
CA LYS A 232 -2.34 16.17 -22.22
C LYS A 232 -3.74 16.74 -21.96
N ALA A 233 -4.78 15.98 -22.22
CA ALA A 233 -6.17 16.42 -22.02
C ALA A 233 -6.46 16.67 -20.53
N MET A 234 -6.01 15.79 -19.65
CA MET A 234 -6.19 15.94 -18.21
C MET A 234 -5.42 17.16 -17.66
N ARG A 235 -4.16 17.39 -18.10
CA ARG A 235 -3.38 18.56 -17.68
C ARG A 235 -3.85 19.88 -18.27
N GLN A 236 -4.59 19.88 -19.36
CA GLN A 236 -5.32 21.08 -19.81
C GLN A 236 -6.45 21.46 -18.85
N ALA A 237 -7.03 20.48 -18.15
CA ALA A 237 -8.04 20.72 -17.14
C ALA A 237 -7.43 21.17 -15.80
N ASP A 238 -6.28 20.60 -15.43
CA ASP A 238 -5.50 20.98 -14.25
C ASP A 238 -4.02 20.61 -14.48
N PRO A 239 -3.08 21.58 -14.50
CA PRO A 239 -1.67 21.32 -14.77
C PRO A 239 -0.93 20.59 -13.63
N ASP A 240 -1.45 20.65 -12.39
CA ASP A 240 -0.77 20.19 -11.18
C ASP A 240 -1.05 18.72 -10.83
N LEU A 241 -1.55 17.95 -11.79
CA LEU A 241 -1.87 16.53 -11.59
C LEU A 241 -0.63 15.66 -11.45
N THR A 242 -0.70 14.69 -10.56
CA THR A 242 0.21 13.54 -10.50
C THR A 242 -0.41 12.38 -11.26
N LEU A 243 0.23 11.99 -12.36
CA LEU A 243 -0.26 10.97 -13.27
C LEU A 243 0.55 9.67 -13.12
N ILE A 244 -0.18 8.55 -13.03
CA ILE A 244 0.37 7.20 -12.93
C ILE A 244 0.02 6.46 -14.22
N GLY A 245 1.04 5.96 -14.94
CA GLY A 245 0.86 5.13 -16.13
C GLY A 245 0.93 3.65 -15.82
N TRP A 246 0.51 2.80 -16.75
CA TRP A 246 0.57 1.35 -16.61
C TRP A 246 1.83 0.78 -17.26
N GLY A 247 2.61 -0.04 -16.52
CA GLY A 247 3.88 -0.60 -16.99
C GLY A 247 4.05 -2.11 -16.80
N ASP A 248 3.03 -2.82 -16.35
CA ASP A 248 3.14 -4.26 -16.10
C ASP A 248 3.29 -5.09 -17.38
N SER A 249 3.56 -6.39 -17.23
CA SER A 249 3.73 -7.37 -18.32
C SER A 249 4.91 -7.05 -19.26
N GLY A 250 5.95 -6.38 -18.75
CA GLY A 250 7.14 -6.03 -19.54
C GLY A 250 6.99 -4.71 -20.32
N TRP A 251 5.97 -3.92 -20.02
CA TRP A 251 5.72 -2.66 -20.73
C TRP A 251 6.46 -1.45 -20.14
N ALA A 252 6.98 -1.54 -18.91
CA ALA A 252 7.49 -0.38 -18.19
C ALA A 252 8.56 0.39 -19.00
N LYS A 253 9.56 -0.29 -19.56
CA LYS A 253 10.61 0.34 -20.36
C LYS A 253 10.04 1.13 -21.55
N GLN A 254 9.27 0.46 -22.42
CA GLN A 254 8.74 1.09 -23.61
C GLN A 254 7.70 2.20 -23.29
N MET A 255 6.90 2.00 -22.23
CA MET A 255 5.96 3.03 -21.77
C MET A 255 6.71 4.29 -21.32
N LEU A 256 7.80 4.15 -20.57
CA LEU A 256 8.61 5.29 -20.13
C LEU A 256 9.39 5.94 -21.27
N GLU A 257 9.92 5.17 -22.23
CA GLU A 257 10.58 5.71 -23.42
C GLU A 257 9.63 6.56 -24.27
N ILE A 258 8.34 6.22 -24.35
CA ILE A 258 7.37 6.91 -25.20
C ILE A 258 6.59 7.99 -24.43
N ALA A 259 6.13 7.72 -23.22
CA ALA A 259 5.21 8.56 -22.46
C ALA A 259 5.77 9.05 -21.11
N GLY A 260 7.00 8.71 -20.75
CA GLY A 260 7.58 8.96 -19.42
C GLY A 260 7.59 10.43 -19.01
N GLU A 261 7.82 11.37 -19.95
CA GLU A 261 7.77 12.81 -19.67
C GLU A 261 6.42 13.30 -19.13
N HIS A 262 5.36 12.51 -19.34
CA HIS A 262 4.00 12.81 -18.89
C HIS A 262 3.62 12.10 -17.59
N LEU A 263 4.47 11.22 -17.06
CA LEU A 263 4.15 10.33 -15.93
C LEU A 263 5.06 10.62 -14.73
N GLN A 264 4.50 10.59 -13.53
CA GLN A 264 5.25 10.67 -12.28
C GLN A 264 5.47 9.31 -11.65
N TYR A 265 4.68 8.29 -12.02
CA TYR A 265 4.78 6.93 -11.51
C TYR A 265 4.44 5.93 -12.61
N ILE A 266 4.97 4.72 -12.47
CA ILE A 266 4.60 3.57 -13.30
C ILE A 266 3.95 2.48 -12.44
N ALA A 267 2.73 2.09 -12.78
CA ALA A 267 1.94 1.12 -12.03
C ALA A 267 2.16 -0.31 -12.50
N PHE A 268 2.04 -1.24 -11.56
CA PHE A 268 1.94 -2.68 -11.76
C PHE A 268 1.07 -3.31 -10.68
N HIS A 269 0.64 -4.56 -10.91
CA HIS A 269 -0.12 -5.35 -9.95
C HIS A 269 0.58 -6.66 -9.59
N HIS A 270 0.23 -7.22 -8.43
CA HIS A 270 0.74 -8.51 -8.02
C HIS A 270 -0.27 -9.29 -7.18
N MET A 271 -1.23 -9.91 -7.85
CA MET A 271 -2.07 -10.94 -7.24
C MET A 271 -1.36 -12.29 -7.41
N PHE A 272 -0.95 -12.92 -6.30
CA PHE A 272 0.00 -14.02 -6.38
C PHE A 272 -0.32 -15.21 -5.48
N ASN A 273 0.15 -16.38 -5.93
CA ASN A 273 0.24 -17.58 -5.13
C ASN A 273 1.74 -17.90 -4.91
N PRO A 274 2.21 -18.06 -3.67
CA PRO A 274 3.62 -18.40 -3.40
C PRO A 274 3.99 -19.80 -3.87
N ASP A 275 3.01 -20.68 -4.10
CA ASP A 275 3.25 -22.07 -4.47
C ASP A 275 3.27 -22.26 -5.99
N ARG A 276 4.25 -22.98 -6.48
CA ARG A 276 4.33 -23.36 -7.90
C ARG A 276 3.27 -24.39 -8.29
N ASP A 277 3.04 -25.39 -7.43
CA ASP A 277 2.03 -26.46 -7.63
C ASP A 277 0.75 -26.05 -6.88
N ARG A 278 -0.20 -25.48 -7.63
CA ARG A 278 -1.48 -25.02 -7.07
C ARG A 278 -2.35 -26.14 -6.52
N ASP A 279 -2.26 -27.34 -7.07
CA ASP A 279 -3.10 -28.47 -6.68
C ASP A 279 -2.63 -29.12 -5.37
N LYS A 280 -1.33 -29.02 -5.07
CA LYS A 280 -0.71 -29.55 -3.85
C LYS A 280 -0.41 -28.48 -2.80
N SER A 281 -0.83 -27.24 -3.03
CA SER A 281 -0.60 -26.14 -2.11
C SER A 281 -1.34 -26.38 -0.78
N PRO A 282 -0.67 -26.26 0.38
CA PRO A 282 -1.33 -26.29 1.68
C PRO A 282 -2.20 -25.05 1.91
N LEU A 283 -2.08 -24.03 1.06
CA LEU A 283 -2.87 -22.80 1.13
C LEU A 283 -4.20 -22.89 0.36
N ARG A 284 -4.48 -24.06 -0.25
CA ARG A 284 -5.71 -24.27 -1.01
C ARG A 284 -6.90 -24.48 -0.08
N ASP A 285 -7.97 -23.78 -0.27
CA ASP A 285 -9.23 -23.90 0.49
C ASP A 285 -8.98 -24.00 2.01
N THR A 286 -9.34 -25.11 2.63
CA THR A 286 -9.14 -25.39 4.07
C THR A 286 -8.00 -26.37 4.36
N GLU A 287 -7.13 -26.69 3.39
CA GLU A 287 -6.01 -27.62 3.55
C GLU A 287 -5.01 -27.16 4.61
N TYR A 288 -4.91 -25.84 4.83
CA TYR A 288 -4.02 -25.24 5.83
C TYR A 288 -4.27 -25.74 7.27
N ARG A 289 -5.49 -26.21 7.57
CA ARG A 289 -5.84 -26.77 8.88
C ARG A 289 -5.30 -28.18 9.11
N LYS A 290 -4.92 -28.88 8.03
CA LYS A 290 -4.43 -30.28 8.11
C LYS A 290 -2.96 -30.36 8.48
N ASP A 291 -2.15 -29.40 8.01
CA ASP A 291 -0.72 -29.33 8.28
C ASP A 291 -0.29 -27.86 8.53
N PRO A 292 -0.52 -27.35 9.75
CA PRO A 292 -0.19 -25.98 10.09
C PRO A 292 1.30 -25.64 10.00
N ALA A 293 2.19 -26.61 10.22
CA ALA A 293 3.63 -26.40 10.13
C ALA A 293 4.06 -26.15 8.68
N ARG A 294 3.58 -26.97 7.75
CA ARG A 294 3.83 -26.79 6.31
C ARG A 294 3.16 -25.51 5.80
N THR A 295 1.96 -25.19 6.25
CA THR A 295 1.26 -23.94 5.94
C THR A 295 2.09 -22.73 6.37
N TRP A 296 2.64 -22.74 7.59
CA TRP A 296 3.52 -21.71 8.09
C TRP A 296 4.74 -21.51 7.19
N GLU A 297 5.42 -22.59 6.81
CA GLU A 297 6.60 -22.53 5.94
C GLU A 297 6.27 -21.85 4.60
N HIS A 298 5.15 -22.25 3.96
CA HIS A 298 4.72 -21.67 2.68
C HIS A 298 4.39 -20.19 2.82
N LEU A 299 3.65 -19.80 3.86
CA LEU A 299 3.33 -18.39 4.14
C LEU A 299 4.61 -17.57 4.42
N MET A 300 5.52 -18.06 5.25
CA MET A 300 6.77 -17.37 5.54
C MET A 300 7.68 -17.20 4.32
N ASN A 301 7.56 -18.04 3.30
CA ASN A 301 8.31 -17.92 2.05
C ASN A 301 7.64 -17.01 1.00
N ALA A 302 6.42 -16.56 1.22
CA ALA A 302 5.66 -15.74 0.27
C ALA A 302 6.37 -14.41 -0.08
N HIS A 303 7.12 -13.83 0.85
CA HIS A 303 7.90 -12.61 0.63
C HIS A 303 8.87 -12.72 -0.56
N LYS A 304 9.38 -13.92 -0.88
CA LYS A 304 10.29 -14.15 -2.01
C LYS A 304 9.61 -13.86 -3.36
N ALA A 305 8.32 -14.22 -3.49
CA ALA A 305 7.55 -13.93 -4.70
C ALA A 305 7.33 -12.42 -4.87
N GLN A 306 7.03 -11.73 -3.77
CA GLN A 306 6.86 -10.28 -3.76
C GLN A 306 8.15 -9.55 -4.13
N GLU A 307 9.26 -9.93 -3.50
CA GLU A 307 10.57 -9.33 -3.79
C GLU A 307 11.00 -9.58 -5.24
N ALA A 308 10.82 -10.79 -5.74
CA ALA A 308 11.13 -11.13 -7.14
C ALA A 308 10.30 -10.29 -8.12
N ARG A 309 9.02 -10.02 -7.79
CA ARG A 309 8.16 -9.18 -8.62
C ARG A 309 8.62 -7.73 -8.66
N ILE A 310 8.95 -7.14 -7.52
CA ILE A 310 9.45 -5.77 -7.44
C ILE A 310 10.78 -5.65 -8.19
N ARG A 311 11.71 -6.57 -7.97
CA ARG A 311 13.01 -6.59 -8.68
C ARG A 311 12.82 -6.70 -10.20
N TRP A 312 11.92 -7.57 -10.65
CA TRP A 312 11.61 -7.69 -12.07
C TRP A 312 11.06 -6.37 -12.66
N MET A 313 10.22 -5.65 -11.93
CA MET A 313 9.76 -4.32 -12.37
C MET A 313 10.89 -3.30 -12.41
N LEU A 314 11.78 -3.30 -11.42
CA LEU A 314 12.97 -2.43 -11.40
C LEU A 314 13.91 -2.71 -12.57
N GLU A 315 14.11 -3.99 -12.94
CA GLU A 315 14.86 -4.38 -14.14
C GLU A 315 14.22 -3.85 -15.42
N GLN A 316 12.89 -3.82 -15.52
CA GLN A 316 12.18 -3.25 -16.66
C GLN A 316 12.32 -1.73 -16.75
N VAL A 317 12.26 -1.02 -15.62
CA VAL A 317 12.43 0.43 -15.55
C VAL A 317 13.88 0.83 -15.81
N GLY A 318 14.84 -0.01 -15.37
CA GLY A 318 16.28 0.25 -15.55
C GLY A 318 16.74 1.53 -14.84
N ASP A 319 17.50 2.36 -15.54
CA ASP A 319 18.08 3.60 -15.01
C ASP A 319 17.10 4.80 -14.99
N ASP A 320 15.88 4.63 -15.52
CA ASP A 320 14.86 5.68 -15.45
C ASP A 320 14.49 5.95 -13.99
N PRO A 321 14.46 7.20 -13.52
CA PRO A 321 14.22 7.55 -12.12
C PRO A 321 12.73 7.37 -11.70
N THR A 322 11.82 7.11 -12.63
CA THR A 322 10.38 7.00 -12.35
C THR A 322 10.10 5.93 -11.28
N PRO A 323 9.46 6.29 -10.17
CA PRO A 323 9.14 5.36 -9.10
C PRO A 323 8.00 4.41 -9.47
N LEU A 324 7.99 3.27 -8.78
CA LEU A 324 6.99 2.23 -8.89
C LEU A 324 5.76 2.52 -8.04
N ALA A 325 4.59 2.15 -8.55
CA ALA A 325 3.32 2.13 -7.84
C ALA A 325 2.68 0.72 -7.94
N LEU A 326 2.66 -0.01 -6.83
CA LEU A 326 1.98 -1.29 -6.70
C LEU A 326 0.52 -1.03 -6.30
N THR A 327 -0.33 -0.77 -7.30
CA THR A 327 -1.68 -0.24 -7.08
C THR A 327 -2.73 -1.29 -6.77
N GLU A 328 -2.44 -2.58 -6.99
CA GLU A 328 -3.18 -3.72 -6.45
C GLU A 328 -2.22 -4.84 -6.08
N CYS A 329 -2.40 -5.40 -4.88
CA CYS A 329 -1.60 -6.54 -4.42
C CYS A 329 -2.34 -7.29 -3.31
N HIS A 330 -2.40 -8.61 -3.45
CA HIS A 330 -2.87 -9.54 -2.43
C HIS A 330 -2.51 -10.97 -2.80
N PHE A 331 -2.71 -11.90 -1.88
CA PHE A 331 -2.65 -13.31 -2.20
C PHE A 331 -3.80 -13.71 -3.15
N ALA A 332 -3.50 -14.48 -4.19
CA ALA A 332 -4.46 -15.10 -5.10
C ALA A 332 -4.31 -16.62 -5.01
N LEU A 333 -4.81 -17.19 -3.93
CA LEU A 333 -4.61 -18.58 -3.57
C LEU A 333 -5.48 -19.54 -4.38
N PRO A 334 -5.05 -20.80 -4.54
CA PRO A 334 -5.84 -21.80 -5.27
C PRO A 334 -7.08 -22.25 -4.49
N GLY A 335 -8.02 -22.92 -5.20
CA GLY A 335 -9.24 -23.43 -4.61
C GLY A 335 -10.46 -22.59 -4.95
N ARG A 336 -11.41 -22.47 -4.01
CA ARG A 336 -12.69 -21.77 -4.20
C ARG A 336 -12.60 -20.24 -4.20
N ASN A 337 -11.38 -19.70 -4.21
CA ASN A 337 -11.08 -18.28 -4.30
C ASN A 337 -11.58 -17.42 -3.11
N ARG A 338 -11.72 -18.04 -1.92
CA ARG A 338 -12.00 -17.29 -0.68
C ARG A 338 -10.76 -16.96 0.10
N CYS A 339 -9.66 -17.68 -0.15
CA CYS A 339 -8.37 -17.51 0.53
C CYS A 339 -8.49 -17.64 2.05
N GLU A 340 -9.18 -18.67 2.52
CA GLU A 340 -9.59 -18.87 3.93
C GLU A 340 -8.41 -18.79 4.91
N VAL A 341 -7.24 -19.29 4.52
CA VAL A 341 -6.01 -19.20 5.34
C VAL A 341 -5.65 -17.77 5.73
N LEU A 342 -6.06 -16.78 4.96
CA LEU A 342 -5.74 -15.37 5.24
C LEU A 342 -6.47 -14.80 6.45
N SER A 343 -7.47 -15.53 6.98
CA SER A 343 -8.06 -15.22 8.29
C SER A 343 -7.16 -15.63 9.46
N SER A 344 -6.19 -16.53 9.26
CA SER A 344 -5.28 -16.98 10.29
C SER A 344 -4.25 -15.93 10.69
N TRP A 345 -3.80 -15.95 11.94
CA TRP A 345 -2.73 -15.06 12.38
C TRP A 345 -1.40 -15.35 11.65
N ALA A 346 -1.16 -16.58 11.24
CA ALA A 346 -0.01 -16.93 10.40
C ALA A 346 0.06 -16.07 9.12
N ALA A 347 -1.08 -15.77 8.49
CA ALA A 347 -1.15 -14.88 7.34
C ALA A 347 -0.83 -13.42 7.71
N GLY A 348 -1.19 -12.97 8.91
CA GLY A 348 -0.79 -11.65 9.42
C GLY A 348 0.74 -11.52 9.51
N VAL A 349 1.41 -12.51 10.06
CA VAL A 349 2.89 -12.54 10.15
C VAL A 349 3.52 -12.58 8.76
N ALA A 350 2.95 -13.34 7.81
CA ALA A 350 3.39 -13.38 6.43
C ALA A 350 3.25 -12.00 5.74
N ASN A 351 2.11 -11.34 5.92
CA ASN A 351 1.88 -9.99 5.38
C ASN A 351 2.85 -8.95 5.96
N ALA A 352 3.23 -9.06 7.24
CA ALA A 352 4.26 -8.20 7.82
C ALA A 352 5.61 -8.35 7.11
N ARG A 353 6.00 -9.58 6.70
CA ARG A 353 7.19 -9.80 5.88
C ARG A 353 7.09 -9.16 4.49
N LEU A 354 5.89 -9.15 3.89
CA LEU A 354 5.65 -8.46 2.61
C LEU A 354 5.80 -6.94 2.78
N LEU A 355 5.32 -6.36 3.89
CA LEU A 355 5.55 -4.94 4.21
C LEU A 355 7.05 -4.63 4.38
N ASN A 356 7.80 -5.50 5.04
CA ASN A 356 9.26 -5.34 5.14
C ASN A 356 9.93 -5.35 3.76
N VAL A 357 9.43 -6.14 2.81
CA VAL A 357 9.92 -6.08 1.41
C VAL A 357 9.59 -4.73 0.78
N HIS A 358 8.37 -4.20 0.97
CA HIS A 358 8.01 -2.88 0.45
C HIS A 358 8.93 -1.77 0.99
N GLU A 359 9.18 -1.76 2.29
CA GLU A 359 10.06 -0.78 2.93
C GLU A 359 11.52 -0.89 2.46
N ARG A 360 12.03 -2.12 2.26
CA ARG A 360 13.39 -2.33 1.72
C ARG A 360 13.58 -1.82 0.31
N HIS A 361 12.52 -1.78 -0.48
CA HIS A 361 12.48 -1.22 -1.84
C HIS A 361 11.89 0.20 -1.88
N GLY A 362 11.72 0.85 -0.73
CA GLY A 362 11.10 2.17 -0.59
C GLY A 362 11.88 3.32 -1.23
N ASP A 363 13.12 3.09 -1.66
CA ASP A 363 13.86 4.01 -2.53
C ASP A 363 13.16 4.20 -3.88
N ARG A 364 12.61 3.13 -4.46
CA ARG A 364 11.97 3.11 -5.78
C ARG A 364 10.47 2.80 -5.72
N LEU A 365 10.02 1.98 -4.79
CA LEU A 365 8.60 1.69 -4.57
C LEU A 365 7.99 2.77 -3.66
N LYS A 366 7.13 3.61 -4.22
CA LYS A 366 6.58 4.76 -3.46
C LYS A 366 5.10 4.64 -3.13
N ILE A 367 4.36 3.79 -3.84
CA ILE A 367 2.95 3.49 -3.57
C ILE A 367 2.81 1.98 -3.54
N ALA A 368 2.17 1.43 -2.48
CA ALA A 368 1.92 0.00 -2.39
C ALA A 368 0.71 -0.34 -1.50
N THR A 369 0.11 -1.50 -1.78
CA THR A 369 -0.94 -2.13 -0.97
C THR A 369 -0.65 -3.61 -0.77
N LEU A 370 -1.38 -4.26 0.14
CA LEU A 370 -1.32 -5.73 0.36
C LEU A 370 -2.70 -6.39 0.48
N ALA A 371 -3.78 -5.64 0.28
CA ALA A 371 -5.12 -6.16 0.46
C ALA A 371 -6.11 -5.36 -0.39
N ASP A 372 -7.23 -5.99 -0.75
CA ASP A 372 -8.44 -5.28 -1.11
C ASP A 372 -8.94 -4.51 0.12
N PHE A 373 -9.60 -3.39 -0.09
CA PHE A 373 -9.99 -2.54 1.04
C PHE A 373 -11.00 -3.24 1.95
N CYS A 374 -12.15 -3.63 1.41
CA CYS A 374 -13.21 -4.20 2.23
C CYS A 374 -14.13 -5.14 1.45
N GLY A 375 -14.76 -6.06 2.15
CA GLY A 375 -15.74 -6.95 1.58
C GLY A 375 -16.48 -7.76 2.62
N THR A 376 -17.35 -8.67 2.15
CA THR A 376 -18.22 -9.47 3.00
C THR A 376 -17.81 -10.93 3.02
N ARG A 377 -16.92 -11.33 2.11
CA ARG A 377 -16.68 -12.75 1.83
C ARG A 377 -15.25 -13.14 1.54
N TRP A 378 -14.53 -12.36 0.75
CA TRP A 378 -13.13 -12.64 0.40
C TRP A 378 -12.19 -12.33 1.55
N GLN A 379 -11.35 -13.30 1.92
CA GLN A 379 -10.41 -13.14 3.02
C GLN A 379 -9.16 -12.31 2.62
N VAL A 380 -9.08 -11.88 1.35
CA VAL A 380 -8.04 -10.95 0.87
C VAL A 380 -8.30 -9.51 1.31
N ASN A 381 -9.51 -9.21 1.79
CA ASN A 381 -9.89 -7.89 2.25
C ASN A 381 -9.14 -7.48 3.53
N ALA A 382 -8.82 -6.21 3.65
CA ALA A 382 -8.29 -5.61 4.88
C ALA A 382 -9.37 -5.52 5.97
N ILE A 383 -10.60 -5.20 5.57
CA ILE A 383 -11.75 -5.04 6.47
C ILE A 383 -12.86 -5.99 6.04
N MET A 384 -13.36 -6.79 6.99
CA MET A 384 -14.55 -7.59 6.79
C MET A 384 -15.78 -6.85 7.33
N ILE A 385 -16.83 -6.86 6.52
CA ILE A 385 -18.13 -6.22 6.79
C ILE A 385 -19.18 -7.32 6.95
N PRO A 386 -19.59 -7.67 8.18
CA PRO A 386 -20.65 -8.66 8.38
C PRO A 386 -21.99 -8.17 7.83
N VAL A 387 -22.68 -9.06 7.08
CA VAL A 387 -24.03 -8.82 6.55
C VAL A 387 -24.93 -10.00 6.91
N PRO A 388 -26.19 -9.77 7.26
CA PRO A 388 -26.95 -8.51 7.23
C PRO A 388 -26.66 -7.55 8.38
N GLY A 389 -25.81 -7.89 9.34
CA GLY A 389 -25.48 -7.03 10.49
C GLY A 389 -24.26 -7.50 11.25
N GLY A 390 -23.74 -6.64 12.08
CA GLY A 390 -22.51 -6.82 12.84
C GLY A 390 -21.55 -5.65 12.63
N ARG A 391 -20.57 -5.52 13.52
CA ARG A 391 -19.53 -4.49 13.38
C ARG A 391 -18.41 -4.97 12.45
N SER A 392 -17.97 -4.10 11.58
CA SER A 392 -16.81 -4.32 10.73
C SER A 392 -15.55 -4.49 11.58
N PHE A 393 -14.61 -5.31 11.08
CA PHE A 393 -13.39 -5.63 11.82
C PHE A 393 -12.19 -5.81 10.87
N MET A 394 -10.99 -5.58 11.42
CA MET A 394 -9.74 -5.77 10.72
C MET A 394 -9.37 -7.22 10.59
N MET A 395 -9.03 -7.64 9.38
CA MET A 395 -8.35 -8.91 9.09
C MET A 395 -6.88 -8.88 9.54
N PRO A 396 -6.19 -10.03 9.62
CA PRO A 396 -4.78 -10.08 10.01
C PRO A 396 -3.89 -9.10 9.24
N VAL A 397 -4.05 -8.99 7.92
CA VAL A 397 -3.31 -8.05 7.08
C VAL A 397 -3.52 -6.59 7.50
N ALA A 398 -4.75 -6.19 7.81
CA ALA A 398 -5.05 -4.83 8.24
C ALA A 398 -4.44 -4.49 9.62
N ARG A 399 -4.37 -5.46 10.53
CA ARG A 399 -3.74 -5.27 11.84
C ARG A 399 -2.26 -4.95 11.72
N VAL A 400 -1.55 -5.69 10.87
CA VAL A 400 -0.12 -5.43 10.64
C VAL A 400 0.10 -4.15 9.85
N MET A 401 -0.74 -3.84 8.86
CA MET A 401 -0.68 -2.56 8.14
C MET A 401 -0.91 -1.38 9.08
N SER A 402 -1.90 -1.47 9.98
CA SER A 402 -2.17 -0.47 11.00
C SER A 402 -0.96 -0.27 11.93
N LEU A 403 -0.37 -1.37 12.43
CA LEU A 403 0.83 -1.30 13.27
C LEU A 403 1.96 -0.55 12.56
N TYR A 404 2.27 -0.92 11.33
CA TYR A 404 3.34 -0.28 10.54
C TYR A 404 3.03 1.20 10.28
N ARG A 405 1.82 1.51 9.86
CA ARG A 405 1.42 2.89 9.54
C ARG A 405 1.53 3.84 10.72
N HIS A 406 1.23 3.38 11.92
CA HIS A 406 1.29 4.20 13.13
C HIS A 406 2.71 4.31 13.72
N HIS A 407 3.63 3.43 13.34
CA HIS A 407 4.97 3.33 13.93
C HIS A 407 6.06 3.31 12.86
N SER A 408 5.95 4.17 11.84
CA SER A 408 6.90 4.30 10.73
C SER A 408 7.55 5.67 10.72
N GLY A 409 8.86 5.71 10.42
CA GLY A 409 9.59 6.95 10.17
C GLY A 409 9.60 7.35 8.69
N GLU A 410 10.02 8.58 8.43
CA GLU A 410 10.06 9.18 7.08
C GLU A 410 11.26 8.74 6.25
N GLN A 411 12.33 8.26 6.88
CA GLN A 411 13.58 7.91 6.21
C GLN A 411 14.01 6.49 6.61
N ALA A 412 14.28 5.64 5.64
CA ALA A 412 14.85 4.33 5.89
C ALA A 412 16.27 4.43 6.45
N VAL A 413 16.61 3.54 7.37
CA VAL A 413 17.95 3.38 7.91
C VAL A 413 18.43 1.93 7.76
N THR A 414 19.73 1.67 7.98
CA THR A 414 20.28 0.33 7.79
C THR A 414 20.13 -0.53 9.04
N VAL A 415 19.59 -1.73 8.88
CA VAL A 415 19.74 -2.80 9.87
C VAL A 415 21.04 -3.53 9.58
N GLN A 416 22.08 -3.28 10.37
CA GLN A 416 23.43 -3.83 10.17
C GLN A 416 23.51 -5.30 10.57
N ARG A 417 22.75 -5.69 11.61
CA ARG A 417 22.72 -7.07 12.11
C ARG A 417 21.32 -7.43 12.58
N THR A 418 20.89 -8.60 12.17
CA THR A 418 19.61 -9.19 12.56
C THR A 418 19.85 -10.59 13.13
N PRO A 419 19.33 -10.93 14.32
CA PRO A 419 19.36 -12.29 14.84
C PRO A 419 18.59 -13.28 13.95
N ASP A 420 19.04 -14.53 13.95
CA ASP A 420 18.37 -15.61 13.19
C ASP A 420 16.90 -15.77 13.61
N GLY A 421 16.02 -15.83 12.61
CA GLY A 421 14.58 -15.99 12.80
C GLY A 421 13.82 -14.67 12.98
N LEU A 422 14.51 -13.53 12.92
CA LEU A 422 13.86 -12.22 12.78
C LEU A 422 13.98 -11.70 11.34
N ASP A 423 12.97 -10.98 10.90
CA ASP A 423 12.96 -10.19 9.66
C ASP A 423 12.69 -8.74 10.07
N VAL A 424 13.62 -7.82 9.75
CA VAL A 424 13.60 -6.48 10.34
C VAL A 424 13.82 -5.42 9.28
N THR A 425 13.04 -4.34 9.38
CA THR A 425 13.29 -3.06 8.72
C THR A 425 13.37 -1.96 9.77
N ALA A 426 14.00 -0.84 9.41
CA ALA A 426 14.11 0.29 10.31
C ALA A 426 13.99 1.62 9.54
N SER A 427 13.42 2.61 10.23
CA SER A 427 13.24 3.95 9.72
C SER A 427 13.46 4.99 10.81
N ARG A 428 13.52 6.27 10.42
CA ARG A 428 13.80 7.39 11.32
C ARG A 428 12.98 8.62 10.96
N THR A 429 12.55 9.36 11.97
CA THR A 429 12.09 10.76 11.85
C THR A 429 12.69 11.56 13.00
N GLY A 430 13.48 12.57 12.68
CA GLY A 430 14.14 13.41 13.69
C GLY A 430 15.04 12.58 14.66
N ASP A 431 14.72 12.65 15.93
CA ASP A 431 15.41 11.96 17.03
C ASP A 431 14.78 10.61 17.41
N ARG A 432 13.90 10.06 16.58
CA ARG A 432 13.23 8.77 16.83
C ARG A 432 13.50 7.77 15.75
N LEU A 433 13.88 6.55 16.14
CA LEU A 433 13.96 5.37 15.29
C LEU A 433 12.74 4.50 15.47
N TYR A 434 12.33 3.88 14.38
CA TYR A 434 11.23 2.92 14.30
C TYR A 434 11.76 1.61 13.69
N LEU A 435 11.45 0.50 14.31
CA LEU A 435 11.79 -0.82 13.79
C LEU A 435 10.52 -1.64 13.59
N HIS A 436 10.41 -2.30 12.45
CA HIS A 436 9.41 -3.33 12.25
C HIS A 436 10.09 -4.70 12.33
N VAL A 437 9.69 -5.49 13.31
CA VAL A 437 10.32 -6.77 13.64
C VAL A 437 9.31 -7.89 13.52
N VAL A 438 9.59 -8.85 12.64
CA VAL A 438 8.78 -10.05 12.44
C VAL A 438 9.55 -11.26 12.97
N ASN A 439 9.02 -11.95 13.99
CA ASN A 439 9.56 -13.23 14.39
C ASN A 439 8.97 -14.32 13.47
N THR A 440 9.82 -14.88 12.62
CA THR A 440 9.45 -15.88 11.62
C THR A 440 9.41 -17.31 12.17
N ASN A 441 9.69 -17.50 13.46
CA ASN A 441 9.56 -18.80 14.10
C ASN A 441 8.13 -19.02 14.57
N ARG A 442 7.54 -20.15 14.18
CA ARG A 442 6.17 -20.50 14.57
C ARG A 442 6.00 -20.73 16.09
N GLN A 443 7.02 -21.30 16.75
CA GLN A 443 6.92 -21.77 18.14
C GLN A 443 8.05 -21.25 19.08
N ARG A 444 9.05 -20.55 18.52
CA ARG A 444 10.21 -20.11 19.27
C ARG A 444 10.28 -18.60 19.38
N SER A 445 10.38 -18.10 20.61
CA SER A 445 10.70 -16.71 20.88
C SER A 445 12.17 -16.43 20.56
N VAL A 446 12.49 -15.19 20.19
CA VAL A 446 13.86 -14.73 19.93
C VAL A 446 14.21 -13.61 20.91
N SER A 447 15.15 -13.89 21.81
CA SER A 447 15.71 -12.89 22.73
C SER A 447 16.91 -12.21 22.09
N THR A 448 16.96 -10.89 22.12
CA THR A 448 18.05 -10.10 21.55
C THR A 448 18.29 -8.85 22.37
N GLN A 449 19.40 -8.20 22.14
CA GLN A 449 19.70 -6.86 22.62
C GLN A 449 19.63 -5.88 21.44
N LEU A 450 18.75 -4.89 21.54
CA LEU A 450 18.70 -3.80 20.58
C LEU A 450 19.86 -2.84 20.84
N ALA A 451 20.48 -2.38 19.77
CA ALA A 451 21.60 -1.47 19.85
C ALA A 451 21.61 -0.53 18.64
N ILE A 452 21.96 0.72 18.90
CA ILE A 452 22.18 1.73 17.88
C ILE A 452 23.69 1.87 17.69
N ASP A 453 24.16 1.86 16.44
CA ASP A 453 25.58 1.97 16.18
C ASP A 453 26.09 3.37 16.54
N GLY A 454 27.20 3.42 17.29
CA GLY A 454 27.80 4.65 17.77
C GLY A 454 27.02 5.42 18.85
N MET A 455 25.85 4.94 19.30
CA MET A 455 24.99 5.68 20.25
C MET A 455 24.52 4.81 21.41
N ALA A 456 24.23 5.47 22.55
CA ALA A 456 23.54 4.84 23.66
C ALA A 456 22.04 4.76 23.39
N LEU A 457 21.42 3.68 23.79
CA LEU A 457 19.98 3.56 23.82
C LEU A 457 19.43 4.42 24.97
N ALA A 458 18.52 5.34 24.70
CA ALA A 458 17.95 6.21 25.72
C ALA A 458 16.70 5.58 26.35
N ALA A 459 15.61 5.56 25.62
CA ALA A 459 14.33 4.97 26.02
C ALA A 459 13.68 4.32 24.81
N GLY A 460 12.67 3.47 25.04
CA GLY A 460 11.94 2.87 23.95
C GLY A 460 10.63 2.25 24.38
N ARG A 461 9.80 1.98 23.39
CA ARG A 461 8.51 1.29 23.54
C ARG A 461 8.40 0.19 22.50
N VAL A 462 7.73 -0.88 22.85
CA VAL A 462 7.43 -2.00 21.95
C VAL A 462 5.92 -2.15 21.86
N PHE A 463 5.43 -2.09 20.64
CA PHE A 463 4.05 -2.35 20.25
C PHE A 463 4.02 -3.71 19.57
N GLU A 464 3.25 -4.66 20.08
CA GLU A 464 3.38 -6.05 19.71
C GLU A 464 2.02 -6.70 19.45
N LEU A 465 1.93 -7.36 18.30
CA LEU A 465 0.87 -8.28 17.93
C LEU A 465 1.44 -9.70 17.99
N ALA A 466 0.93 -10.53 18.88
CA ALA A 466 1.34 -11.91 19.04
C ALA A 466 0.13 -12.79 19.36
N GLY A 467 0.15 -14.01 18.90
CA GLY A 467 -0.94 -14.95 19.12
C GLY A 467 -0.64 -16.33 18.55
N ASP A 468 -1.59 -17.25 18.75
CA ASP A 468 -1.56 -18.56 18.10
C ASP A 468 -1.61 -18.37 16.57
N PRO A 469 -0.63 -18.87 15.79
CA PRO A 469 -0.62 -18.72 14.34
C PRO A 469 -1.83 -19.36 13.66
N GLU A 470 -2.48 -20.37 14.25
CA GLU A 470 -3.70 -21.00 13.73
C GLU A 470 -4.98 -20.28 14.13
N HIS A 471 -4.90 -19.25 15.01
CA HIS A 471 -6.08 -18.50 15.38
C HIS A 471 -6.67 -17.76 14.17
N GLU A 472 -7.94 -18.05 13.84
CA GLU A 472 -8.67 -17.42 12.75
C GLU A 472 -9.44 -16.18 13.24
N ILE A 473 -9.13 -15.02 12.65
CA ILE A 473 -9.86 -13.77 12.90
C ILE A 473 -11.09 -13.76 12.00
N ILE A 474 -12.22 -14.05 12.58
CA ILE A 474 -13.52 -14.17 11.92
C ILE A 474 -14.58 -13.40 12.72
N HIS A 475 -15.78 -13.26 12.15
CA HIS A 475 -16.87 -12.52 12.80
C HIS A 475 -17.17 -13.01 14.24
N ALA A 476 -17.10 -14.29 14.51
CA ALA A 476 -17.34 -14.86 15.84
C ALA A 476 -16.22 -14.54 16.87
N GLN A 477 -15.01 -14.25 16.40
CA GLN A 477 -13.84 -13.97 17.23
C GLN A 477 -12.92 -12.91 16.60
N PRO A 478 -13.41 -11.68 16.39
CA PRO A 478 -12.67 -10.68 15.64
C PRO A 478 -11.47 -10.10 16.39
N ASN A 479 -11.36 -10.33 17.70
CA ASN A 479 -10.34 -9.71 18.57
C ASN A 479 -9.30 -10.69 19.13
N GLY A 480 -9.10 -11.84 18.50
CA GLY A 480 -8.20 -12.89 19.02
C GLY A 480 -6.71 -12.51 19.07
N VAL A 481 -6.28 -11.51 18.32
CA VAL A 481 -4.92 -10.95 18.37
C VAL A 481 -5.05 -9.45 18.63
N THR A 482 -4.58 -9.00 19.77
CA THR A 482 -4.68 -7.59 20.21
C THR A 482 -3.32 -6.96 20.35
N LEU A 483 -3.24 -5.65 20.09
CA LEU A 483 -2.04 -4.87 20.27
C LEU A 483 -1.74 -4.72 21.77
N SER A 484 -0.50 -5.01 22.15
CA SER A 484 0.05 -4.69 23.48
C SER A 484 1.14 -3.63 23.34
N GLU A 485 1.22 -2.73 24.33
CA GLU A 485 2.28 -1.72 24.44
C GLU A 485 3.04 -1.96 25.72
N LYS A 486 4.39 -1.94 25.65
CA LYS A 486 5.28 -2.16 26.78
C LYS A 486 6.52 -1.26 26.67
N ALA A 487 7.03 -0.80 27.80
CA ALA A 487 8.32 -0.11 27.83
C ALA A 487 9.46 -1.08 27.50
N LEU A 488 10.40 -0.63 26.66
CA LEU A 488 11.64 -1.36 26.43
C LEU A 488 12.56 -1.20 27.66
N PRO A 489 13.11 -2.28 28.21
CA PRO A 489 14.11 -2.17 29.32
C PRO A 489 15.32 -1.33 28.90
N SER A 490 15.90 -0.60 29.88
CA SER A 490 17.03 0.31 29.64
C SER A 490 18.31 -0.37 29.14
N ASP A 491 18.45 -1.68 29.36
CA ASP A 491 19.55 -2.49 28.81
C ASP A 491 19.31 -2.90 27.35
N GLY A 492 18.15 -2.51 26.75
CA GLY A 492 17.78 -2.82 25.40
C GLY A 492 17.44 -4.27 25.11
N ARG A 493 17.31 -5.10 26.15
CA ARG A 493 16.96 -6.51 25.98
C ARG A 493 15.47 -6.67 25.74
N TRP A 494 15.13 -7.42 24.71
CA TRP A 494 13.76 -7.79 24.39
C TRP A 494 13.65 -9.22 23.92
N THR A 495 12.52 -9.83 24.22
CA THR A 495 12.18 -11.17 23.72
C THR A 495 10.95 -11.04 22.83
N PHE A 496 11.15 -11.16 21.53
CA PHE A 496 10.07 -11.21 20.55
C PHE A 496 9.39 -12.57 20.61
N PRO A 497 8.09 -12.64 20.94
CA PRO A 497 7.36 -13.92 21.03
C PRO A 497 7.39 -14.69 19.71
N ALA A 498 7.12 -15.98 19.75
CA ALA A 498 6.86 -16.77 18.55
C ALA A 498 5.70 -16.16 17.76
N ALA A 499 5.75 -16.26 16.43
CA ALA A 499 4.69 -15.79 15.53
C ALA A 499 4.23 -14.36 15.86
N SER A 500 5.16 -13.44 16.08
CA SER A 500 4.86 -12.05 16.45
C SER A 500 5.28 -11.05 15.38
N VAL A 501 4.58 -9.92 15.39
CA VAL A 501 4.93 -8.71 14.63
C VAL A 501 5.00 -7.57 15.64
N SER A 502 6.15 -6.89 15.69
CA SER A 502 6.37 -5.81 16.64
C SER A 502 6.85 -4.55 15.93
N ALA A 503 6.35 -3.40 16.37
CA ALA A 503 6.97 -2.11 16.11
C ALA A 503 7.73 -1.67 17.36
N VAL A 504 8.97 -1.19 17.19
CA VAL A 504 9.78 -0.67 18.27
C VAL A 504 10.10 0.78 17.99
N GLU A 505 9.78 1.65 18.95
CA GLU A 505 10.18 3.06 18.93
C GLU A 505 11.36 3.25 19.89
N LEU A 506 12.42 3.90 19.41
CA LEU A 506 13.61 4.20 20.18
C LEU A 506 13.88 5.69 20.11
N ASP A 507 14.07 6.32 21.27
CA ASP A 507 14.55 7.69 21.32
C ASP A 507 16.08 7.70 21.13
N VAL A 508 16.55 8.52 20.21
CA VAL A 508 17.96 8.69 19.88
C VAL A 508 18.39 10.08 20.37
N PRO A 509 19.44 10.18 21.18
CA PRO A 509 19.95 11.50 21.55
C PRO A 509 20.28 12.33 20.31
N THR A 510 19.84 13.58 20.29
CA THR A 510 20.32 14.56 19.32
C THR A 510 21.82 14.75 19.52
N ALA A 511 22.58 14.62 18.42
CA ALA A 511 24.04 14.79 18.43
C ALA A 511 24.44 16.24 18.74
#